data_4ad85423c1aa6abc3ceef6069e399093
#
_entry.id   4ad85423c1aa6abc3ceef6069e399093
#
_cell.length_a   1.000
_cell.length_b   1.000
_cell.length_c   1.000
_cell.angle_alpha   90.00
_cell.angle_beta   90.00
_cell.angle_gamma   90.00
#
_symmetry.space_group_name_H-M   'P 1'
#
loop_
_entity.id
_entity.type
_entity.pdbx_description
1 polymer ?
#
loop_
_entity_poly.entity_id
_entity_poly.type
_entity_poly.pdbx_seq_one_letter_code
_entity_poly.pdbx_strand_id
1 'polypeptide(L)'
;MRNQRFQNRVTAGRFTLPAAILISVTCWILSAILLPDLEIRKDDYPLWNLFRDSCIPAWGTRLFSFILYSVIGYFLIGLNNAFAIIRMRASVQTAIYFLLVSVCPAMHILYAGDLVAVTFLIALYFLFRSYQQAKPASYLFHAFVFMGMGSLLFPQLMFFVPVFWIGAYS
;
A
#
# COMPACT_ATOMS: atom_id res chain seq x y z
N MET A 1 -16.97 16.64 -29.12
CA MET A 1 -17.99 15.86 -28.38
C MET A 1 -17.65 14.36 -28.19
N ARG A 2 -16.86 13.70 -29.05
CA ARG A 2 -16.49 12.26 -28.94
C ARG A 2 -15.53 11.97 -27.79
N ASN A 3 -14.61 12.87 -27.46
CA ASN A 3 -13.62 12.70 -26.38
C ASN A 3 -14.24 12.78 -24.98
N GLN A 4 -15.28 13.55 -24.77
CA GLN A 4 -15.95 13.63 -23.45
C GLN A 4 -16.71 12.33 -23.09
N ARG A 5 -17.21 11.60 -24.10
CA ARG A 5 -17.88 10.30 -23.85
C ARG A 5 -16.87 9.21 -23.48
N PHE A 6 -15.64 9.27 -23.98
CA PHE A 6 -14.59 8.32 -23.62
C PHE A 6 -14.07 8.59 -22.20
N GLN A 7 -13.83 9.85 -21.87
CA GLN A 7 -13.45 10.25 -20.50
C GLN A 7 -14.54 9.87 -19.49
N ASN A 8 -15.81 10.11 -19.80
CA ASN A 8 -16.92 9.73 -18.93
C ASN A 8 -17.08 8.20 -18.78
N ARG A 9 -16.72 7.39 -19.75
CA ARG A 9 -16.72 5.92 -19.61
C ARG A 9 -15.56 5.41 -18.78
N VAL A 10 -14.38 5.98 -18.93
CA VAL A 10 -13.21 5.64 -18.13
C VAL A 10 -13.36 6.13 -16.69
N THR A 11 -13.88 7.33 -16.48
CA THR A 11 -14.17 7.88 -15.15
C THR A 11 -15.44 7.30 -14.53
N ALA A 12 -16.38 6.74 -15.30
CA ALA A 12 -17.50 5.98 -14.78
C ALA A 12 -17.10 4.68 -14.04
N GLY A 13 -15.85 4.25 -14.20
CA GLY A 13 -15.12 3.39 -13.25
C GLY A 13 -15.62 1.97 -13.03
N ARG A 14 -16.66 1.53 -13.72
CA ARG A 14 -17.25 0.20 -13.47
C ARG A 14 -16.38 -0.95 -13.99
N PHE A 15 -15.55 -0.68 -15.02
CA PHE A 15 -14.67 -1.68 -15.65
C PHE A 15 -13.18 -1.39 -15.46
N THR A 16 -12.80 -0.19 -15.02
CA THR A 16 -11.38 0.19 -14.88
C THR A 16 -10.67 -0.58 -13.78
N LEU A 17 -11.31 -0.77 -12.64
CA LEU A 17 -10.73 -1.51 -11.51
C LEU A 17 -10.59 -3.01 -11.83
N PRO A 18 -11.62 -3.75 -12.30
CA PRO A 18 -11.45 -5.15 -12.66
C PRO A 18 -10.44 -5.35 -13.81
N ALA A 19 -10.39 -4.45 -14.80
CA ALA A 19 -9.39 -4.50 -15.87
C ALA A 19 -7.98 -4.29 -15.33
N ALA A 20 -7.77 -3.34 -14.43
CA ALA A 20 -6.47 -3.11 -13.79
C ALA A 20 -6.02 -4.31 -12.94
N ILE A 21 -6.93 -4.95 -12.21
CA ILE A 21 -6.65 -6.16 -11.44
C ILE A 21 -6.25 -7.30 -12.37
N LEU A 22 -6.96 -7.53 -13.48
CA LEU A 22 -6.63 -8.57 -14.45
C LEU A 22 -5.24 -8.33 -15.06
N ILE A 23 -4.92 -7.10 -15.45
CA ILE A 23 -3.59 -6.74 -15.96
C ILE A 23 -2.53 -6.98 -14.87
N SER A 24 -2.81 -6.60 -13.63
CA SER A 24 -1.90 -6.81 -12.52
C SER A 24 -1.61 -8.29 -12.29
N VAL A 25 -2.63 -9.14 -12.25
CA VAL A 25 -2.49 -10.58 -12.11
C VAL A 25 -1.67 -11.18 -13.25
N THR A 26 -1.95 -10.79 -14.51
CA THR A 26 -1.19 -11.27 -15.66
C THR A 26 0.27 -10.84 -15.60
N CYS A 27 0.58 -9.60 -15.20
CA CYS A 27 1.95 -9.13 -15.01
C CYS A 27 2.67 -9.91 -13.91
N TRP A 28 1.99 -10.23 -12.81
CA TRP A 28 2.56 -11.03 -11.72
C TRP A 28 2.92 -12.45 -12.16
N ILE A 29 2.01 -13.11 -12.88
CA ILE A 29 2.25 -14.45 -13.44
C ILE A 29 3.39 -14.40 -14.47
N LEU A 30 3.38 -13.41 -15.35
CA LEU A 30 4.42 -13.24 -16.38
C LEU A 30 5.79 -13.00 -15.75
N SER A 31 5.87 -12.15 -14.72
CA SER A 31 7.08 -11.92 -13.95
C SER A 31 7.57 -13.20 -13.25
N ALA A 32 6.68 -14.05 -12.77
CA ALA A 32 7.05 -15.31 -12.13
C ALA A 32 7.65 -16.30 -13.12
N ILE A 33 7.20 -16.29 -14.38
CA ILE A 33 7.68 -17.20 -15.44
C ILE A 33 8.96 -16.68 -16.09
N LEU A 34 9.02 -15.38 -16.41
CA LEU A 34 10.13 -14.79 -17.15
C LEU A 34 11.35 -14.44 -16.30
N LEU A 35 11.15 -14.17 -15.01
CA LEU A 35 12.16 -13.71 -14.07
C LEU A 35 12.17 -14.59 -12.80
N PRO A 36 12.45 -15.90 -12.92
CA PRO A 36 12.49 -16.80 -11.75
C PRO A 36 13.57 -16.39 -10.75
N ASP A 37 14.72 -15.91 -11.24
CA ASP A 37 15.94 -15.60 -10.47
C ASP A 37 16.03 -14.12 -10.08
N LEU A 38 14.90 -13.41 -9.94
CA LEU A 38 14.96 -12.05 -9.41
C LEU A 38 15.58 -12.09 -8.02
N GLU A 39 16.81 -11.56 -7.92
CA GLU A 39 17.52 -11.50 -6.64
C GLU A 39 16.70 -10.70 -5.63
N ILE A 40 16.40 -11.35 -4.52
CA ILE A 40 15.80 -10.69 -3.36
C ILE A 40 16.85 -9.70 -2.86
N ARG A 41 16.53 -8.41 -2.92
CA ARG A 41 17.37 -7.35 -2.38
C ARG A 41 17.71 -7.68 -0.93
N LYS A 42 19.00 -7.85 -0.65
CA LYS A 42 19.49 -8.06 0.71
C LYS A 42 19.36 -6.73 1.44
N ASP A 43 18.42 -6.66 2.34
CA ASP A 43 18.31 -5.53 3.24
C ASP A 43 19.04 -5.86 4.53
N ASP A 44 19.81 -4.88 5.01
CA ASP A 44 20.59 -5.00 6.24
C ASP A 44 19.76 -4.84 7.52
N TYR A 45 18.44 -5.03 7.44
CA TYR A 45 17.57 -4.94 8.61
C TYR A 45 17.50 -6.27 9.36
N PRO A 46 18.04 -6.35 10.59
CA PRO A 46 18.19 -7.61 11.31
C PRO A 46 16.86 -8.31 11.59
N LEU A 47 15.81 -7.56 11.92
CA LEU A 47 14.47 -8.11 12.18
C LEU A 47 13.82 -8.65 10.89
N TRP A 48 14.04 -7.97 9.76
CA TRP A 48 13.54 -8.44 8.48
C TRP A 48 14.21 -9.73 8.05
N ASN A 49 15.53 -9.83 8.22
CA ASN A 49 16.29 -11.04 7.87
C ASN A 49 15.82 -12.24 8.70
N LEU A 50 15.57 -12.04 10.01
CA LEU A 50 15.03 -13.09 10.87
C LEU A 50 13.66 -13.59 10.39
N PHE A 51 12.78 -12.69 9.94
CA PHE A 51 11.46 -13.06 9.43
C PHE A 51 11.54 -13.77 8.07
N ARG A 52 12.41 -13.31 7.19
CA ARG A 52 12.59 -13.86 5.84
C ARG A 52 13.20 -15.25 5.87
N ASP A 53 14.25 -15.45 6.68
CA ASP A 53 15.01 -16.71 6.70
C ASP A 53 14.24 -17.86 7.37
N SER A 54 13.17 -17.51 8.10
CA SER A 54 12.50 -18.50 8.94
C SER A 54 11.55 -19.44 8.19
N CYS A 55 10.85 -19.07 7.11
CA CYS A 55 9.69 -19.88 6.71
C CYS A 55 9.14 -19.75 5.29
N ILE A 56 9.62 -18.89 4.38
CA ILE A 56 8.85 -18.63 3.16
C ILE A 56 9.57 -19.12 1.90
N PRO A 57 9.02 -20.11 1.16
CA PRO A 57 9.56 -20.52 -0.15
C PRO A 57 9.47 -19.38 -1.17
N ALA A 58 10.35 -19.38 -2.18
CA ALA A 58 10.44 -18.31 -3.18
C ALA A 58 9.10 -17.96 -3.89
N TRP A 59 8.25 -18.96 -4.15
CA TRP A 59 6.92 -18.73 -4.70
C TRP A 59 5.97 -18.07 -3.69
N GLY A 60 6.14 -18.40 -2.40
CA GLY A 60 5.36 -17.84 -1.31
C GLY A 60 5.60 -16.34 -1.10
N THR A 61 6.84 -15.87 -1.28
CA THR A 61 7.17 -14.44 -1.18
C THR A 61 6.43 -13.61 -2.22
N ARG A 62 6.31 -14.12 -3.45
CA ARG A 62 5.57 -13.45 -4.53
C ARG A 62 4.07 -13.40 -4.26
N LEU A 63 3.50 -14.52 -3.78
CA LEU A 63 2.09 -14.59 -3.46
C LEU A 63 1.75 -13.67 -2.28
N PHE A 64 2.60 -13.65 -1.26
CA PHE A 64 2.42 -12.79 -0.10
C PHE A 64 2.55 -11.31 -0.45
N SER A 65 3.51 -10.95 -1.32
CA SER A 65 3.63 -9.60 -1.87
C SER A 65 2.35 -9.18 -2.61
N PHE A 66 1.79 -10.04 -3.48
CA PHE A 66 0.54 -9.75 -4.17
C PHE A 66 -0.64 -9.51 -3.22
N ILE A 67 -0.74 -10.31 -2.15
CA ILE A 67 -1.77 -10.12 -1.11
C ILE A 67 -1.58 -8.77 -0.41
N LEU A 68 -0.34 -8.42 -0.02
CA LEU A 68 -0.07 -7.14 0.63
C LEU A 68 -0.41 -5.95 -0.25
N TYR A 69 -0.03 -5.97 -1.53
CA TYR A 69 -0.41 -4.91 -2.46
C TYR A 69 -1.93 -4.81 -2.67
N SER A 70 -2.63 -5.95 -2.65
CA SER A 70 -4.09 -5.97 -2.69
C SER A 70 -4.71 -5.34 -1.43
N VAL A 71 -4.14 -5.63 -0.27
CA VAL A 71 -4.54 -5.02 1.01
C VAL A 71 -4.28 -3.51 0.99
N ILE A 72 -3.12 -3.06 0.53
CA ILE A 72 -2.81 -1.64 0.37
C ILE A 72 -3.82 -0.96 -0.57
N GLY A 73 -4.12 -1.57 -1.71
CA GLY A 73 -5.14 -1.07 -2.64
C GLY A 73 -6.52 -0.93 -2.00
N TYR A 74 -6.92 -1.91 -1.20
CA TYR A 74 -8.18 -1.86 -0.44
C TYR A 74 -8.17 -0.74 0.61
N PHE A 75 -7.07 -0.56 1.34
CA PHE A 75 -6.91 0.53 2.30
C PHE A 75 -6.98 1.90 1.63
N LEU A 76 -6.40 2.08 0.44
CA LEU A 76 -6.49 3.33 -0.33
C LEU A 76 -7.94 3.68 -0.69
N ILE A 77 -8.74 2.67 -1.08
CA ILE A 77 -10.18 2.87 -1.29
C ILE A 77 -10.87 3.30 0.00
N GLY A 78 -10.60 2.58 1.09
CA GLY A 78 -11.17 2.86 2.40
C GLY A 78 -10.86 4.26 2.91
N LEU A 79 -9.59 4.68 2.81
CA LEU A 79 -9.14 6.02 3.18
C LEU A 79 -9.84 7.11 2.34
N ASN A 80 -9.88 6.93 1.03
CA ASN A 80 -10.53 7.93 0.16
C ASN A 80 -12.05 8.01 0.40
N ASN A 81 -12.70 6.89 0.67
CA ASN A 81 -14.13 6.86 0.97
C ASN A 81 -14.45 7.48 2.33
N ALA A 82 -13.57 7.27 3.33
CA ALA A 82 -13.78 7.76 4.69
C ALA A 82 -13.50 9.27 4.82
N PHE A 83 -12.48 9.77 4.11
CA PHE A 83 -11.96 11.12 4.31
C PHE A 83 -12.07 12.03 3.08
N ALA A 84 -12.57 11.51 1.95
CA ALA A 84 -12.73 12.24 0.67
C ALA A 84 -11.45 13.00 0.27
N ILE A 85 -10.26 12.38 0.47
CA ILE A 85 -8.94 13.00 0.28
C ILE A 85 -8.77 13.45 -1.17
N ILE A 86 -9.25 12.64 -2.11
CA ILE A 86 -9.19 12.92 -3.53
C ILE A 86 -10.61 12.98 -4.09
N ARG A 87 -10.93 14.07 -4.80
CA ARG A 87 -12.24 14.26 -5.44
C ARG A 87 -12.51 13.29 -6.60
N MET A 88 -11.54 12.46 -6.96
CA MET A 88 -11.70 11.40 -7.95
C MET A 88 -12.33 10.16 -7.30
N ARG A 89 -13.00 9.34 -8.13
CA ARG A 89 -13.53 8.06 -7.65
C ARG A 89 -12.40 7.17 -7.15
N ALA A 90 -12.53 6.61 -5.96
CA ALA A 90 -11.55 5.75 -5.32
C ALA A 90 -11.11 4.57 -6.21
N SER A 91 -12.01 4.06 -7.06
CA SER A 91 -11.72 2.98 -8.01
C SER A 91 -10.69 3.35 -9.08
N VAL A 92 -10.66 4.58 -9.56
CA VAL A 92 -9.68 5.05 -10.55
C VAL A 92 -8.30 5.20 -9.93
N GLN A 93 -8.24 5.77 -8.73
CA GLN A 93 -7.01 5.91 -7.96
C GLN A 93 -6.35 4.53 -7.73
N THR A 94 -7.15 3.57 -7.28
CA THR A 94 -6.67 2.22 -7.01
C THR A 94 -6.28 1.48 -8.29
N ALA A 95 -6.99 1.68 -9.40
CA ALA A 95 -6.61 1.13 -10.70
C ALA A 95 -5.24 1.65 -11.15
N ILE A 96 -4.99 2.95 -11.02
CA ILE A 96 -3.67 3.55 -11.33
C ILE A 96 -2.58 2.96 -10.43
N TYR A 97 -2.86 2.81 -9.13
CA TYR A 97 -1.95 2.19 -8.19
C TYR A 97 -1.56 0.76 -8.62
N PHE A 98 -2.55 -0.10 -8.93
CA PHE A 98 -2.28 -1.46 -9.39
C PHE A 98 -1.47 -1.51 -10.68
N LEU A 99 -1.75 -0.62 -11.64
CA LEU A 99 -0.98 -0.54 -12.88
C LEU A 99 0.48 -0.12 -12.62
N LEU A 100 0.71 0.88 -11.77
CA LEU A 100 2.05 1.35 -11.44
C LEU A 100 2.88 0.26 -10.75
N VAL A 101 2.28 -0.44 -9.77
CA VAL A 101 2.97 -1.54 -9.07
C VAL A 101 3.28 -2.69 -10.01
N SER A 102 2.37 -2.99 -10.96
CA SER A 102 2.54 -4.11 -11.90
C SER A 102 3.64 -3.88 -12.92
N VAL A 103 3.96 -2.63 -13.25
CA VAL A 103 5.04 -2.28 -14.19
C VAL A 103 6.42 -2.53 -13.58
N CYS A 104 6.54 -2.58 -12.25
CA CYS A 104 7.82 -2.70 -11.56
C CYS A 104 8.03 -4.14 -11.05
N PRO A 105 8.82 -5.01 -11.74
CA PRO A 105 9.02 -6.40 -11.34
C PRO A 105 9.65 -6.55 -9.95
N ALA A 106 10.45 -5.56 -9.52
CA ALA A 106 11.06 -5.56 -8.19
C ALA A 106 10.03 -5.52 -7.06
N MET A 107 8.82 -5.01 -7.33
CA MET A 107 7.70 -4.98 -6.37
C MET A 107 6.97 -6.34 -6.25
N HIS A 108 7.27 -7.30 -7.14
CA HIS A 108 6.65 -8.62 -7.10
C HIS A 108 7.28 -9.57 -6.09
N ILE A 109 8.33 -9.14 -5.40
CA ILE A 109 9.00 -9.88 -4.34
C ILE A 109 8.73 -9.16 -3.02
N LEU A 110 8.43 -9.94 -2.00
CA LEU A 110 8.17 -9.42 -0.67
C LEU A 110 9.38 -8.65 -0.11
N TYR A 111 9.13 -7.42 0.31
CA TYR A 111 10.10 -6.51 0.85
C TYR A 111 9.63 -5.95 2.20
N ALA A 112 10.56 -5.57 3.08
CA ALA A 112 10.22 -4.95 4.37
C ALA A 112 9.33 -3.71 4.21
N GLY A 113 9.57 -2.91 3.17
CA GLY A 113 8.80 -1.73 2.84
C GLY A 113 7.31 -1.99 2.59
N ASP A 114 6.95 -3.19 2.12
CA ASP A 114 5.54 -3.53 1.86
C ASP A 114 4.74 -3.64 3.17
N LEU A 115 5.33 -4.26 4.19
CA LEU A 115 4.74 -4.32 5.54
C LEU A 115 4.69 -2.94 6.18
N VAL A 116 5.74 -2.15 6.00
CA VAL A 116 5.81 -0.78 6.50
C VAL A 116 4.76 0.10 5.84
N ALA A 117 4.50 -0.07 4.54
CA ALA A 117 3.44 0.67 3.84
C ALA A 117 2.06 0.38 4.44
N VAL A 118 1.77 -0.88 4.81
CA VAL A 118 0.51 -1.24 5.49
C VAL A 118 0.41 -0.58 6.86
N THR A 119 1.46 -0.68 7.70
CA THR A 119 1.46 -0.08 9.05
C THR A 119 1.34 1.45 8.96
N PHE A 120 1.98 2.08 7.99
CA PHE A 120 1.90 3.51 7.73
C PHE A 120 0.49 3.95 7.32
N LEU A 121 -0.17 3.19 6.42
CA LEU A 121 -1.55 3.48 6.02
C LEU A 121 -2.54 3.34 7.19
N ILE A 122 -2.34 2.35 8.04
CA ILE A 122 -3.14 2.20 9.26
C ILE A 122 -2.91 3.38 10.21
N ALA A 123 -1.66 3.80 10.38
CA ALA A 123 -1.32 4.97 11.19
C ALA A 123 -1.98 6.24 10.64
N LEU A 124 -1.95 6.46 9.33
CA LEU A 124 -2.64 7.57 8.66
C LEU A 124 -4.16 7.51 8.87
N TYR A 125 -4.76 6.32 8.77
CA TYR A 125 -6.18 6.16 9.02
C TYR A 125 -6.57 6.62 10.43
N PHE A 126 -5.82 6.20 11.45
CA PHE A 126 -6.05 6.62 12.82
C PHE A 126 -5.80 8.12 13.02
N LEU A 127 -4.77 8.67 12.38
CA LEU A 127 -4.48 10.10 12.42
C LEU A 127 -5.67 10.91 11.86
N PHE A 128 -6.14 10.60 10.66
CA PHE A 128 -7.27 11.31 10.06
C PHE A 128 -8.56 11.12 10.85
N ARG A 129 -8.77 9.95 11.43
CA ARG A 129 -9.93 9.70 12.26
C ARG A 129 -9.90 10.50 13.57
N SER A 130 -8.72 10.83 14.09
CA SER A 130 -8.59 11.64 15.32
C SER A 130 -9.20 13.03 15.15
N TYR A 131 -9.11 13.62 13.97
CA TYR A 131 -9.72 14.94 13.68
C TYR A 131 -11.24 14.95 13.72
N GLN A 132 -11.88 13.80 13.55
CA GLN A 132 -13.35 13.70 13.52
C GLN A 132 -13.96 13.37 14.88
N GLN A 133 -13.13 13.23 15.92
CA GLN A 133 -13.58 12.74 17.24
C GLN A 133 -13.37 13.78 18.33
N ALA A 134 -14.33 13.85 19.25
CA ALA A 134 -14.25 14.73 20.43
C ALA A 134 -13.14 14.33 21.42
N LYS A 135 -12.68 13.07 21.38
CA LYS A 135 -11.59 12.56 22.22
C LYS A 135 -10.51 11.94 21.34
N PRO A 136 -9.61 12.73 20.76
CA PRO A 136 -8.63 12.29 19.78
C PRO A 136 -7.49 11.43 20.38
N ALA A 137 -7.25 11.52 21.70
CA ALA A 137 -6.08 10.93 22.35
C ALA A 137 -5.92 9.42 22.09
N SER A 138 -7.02 8.65 22.10
CA SER A 138 -6.98 7.21 21.85
C SER A 138 -6.57 6.89 20.40
N TYR A 139 -7.09 7.64 19.44
CA TYR A 139 -6.76 7.46 18.02
C TYR A 139 -5.33 7.85 17.71
N LEU A 140 -4.86 8.95 18.30
CA LEU A 140 -3.46 9.38 18.20
C LEU A 140 -2.52 8.33 18.79
N PHE A 141 -2.86 7.78 19.95
CA PHE A 141 -2.07 6.69 20.55
C PHE A 141 -1.92 5.50 19.57
N HIS A 142 -3.01 5.05 18.96
CA HIS A 142 -2.95 3.95 17.98
C HIS A 142 -2.11 4.34 16.75
N ALA A 143 -2.24 5.58 16.25
CA ALA A 143 -1.42 6.05 15.12
C ALA A 143 0.08 5.95 15.43
N PHE A 144 0.51 6.41 16.60
CA PHE A 144 1.91 6.33 17.02
C PHE A 144 2.38 4.90 17.30
N VAL A 145 1.52 4.03 17.84
CA VAL A 145 1.83 2.61 18.02
C VAL A 145 2.12 1.92 16.68
N PHE A 146 1.26 2.11 15.67
CA PHE A 146 1.49 1.53 14.34
C PHE A 146 2.72 2.13 13.66
N MET A 147 2.99 3.41 13.86
CA MET A 147 4.20 4.07 13.40
C MET A 147 5.45 3.44 14.05
N GLY A 148 5.41 3.21 15.37
CA GLY A 148 6.47 2.54 16.12
C GLY A 148 6.69 1.10 15.63
N MET A 149 5.64 0.33 15.42
CA MET A 149 5.73 -1.04 14.87
C MET A 149 6.38 -1.04 13.48
N GLY A 150 6.00 -0.12 12.60
CA GLY A 150 6.61 0.02 11.28
C GLY A 150 8.09 0.41 11.37
N SER A 151 8.47 1.26 12.32
CA SER A 151 9.86 1.70 12.51
C SER A 151 10.79 0.59 13.00
N LEU A 152 10.27 -0.45 13.65
CA LEU A 152 11.06 -1.63 14.02
C LEU A 152 11.53 -2.42 12.79
N LEU A 153 10.70 -2.47 11.74
CA LEU A 153 11.04 -3.13 10.48
C LEU A 153 11.88 -2.22 9.58
N PHE A 154 11.64 -0.90 9.63
CA PHE A 154 12.26 0.09 8.77
C PHE A 154 12.50 1.40 9.55
N PRO A 155 13.68 1.58 10.16
CA PRO A 155 13.97 2.70 11.07
C PRO A 155 13.75 4.08 10.44
N GLN A 156 13.86 4.19 9.11
CA GLN A 156 13.64 5.45 8.39
C GLN A 156 12.21 5.97 8.53
N LEU A 157 11.24 5.13 8.92
CA LEU A 157 9.87 5.58 9.19
C LEU A 157 9.80 6.57 10.36
N MET A 158 10.78 6.56 11.25
CA MET A 158 10.87 7.54 12.36
C MET A 158 10.94 8.99 11.89
N PHE A 159 11.45 9.25 10.69
CA PHE A 159 11.47 10.61 10.13
C PHE A 159 10.08 11.19 9.87
N PHE A 160 9.05 10.35 9.80
CA PHE A 160 7.66 10.80 9.66
C PHE A 160 7.00 11.15 11.00
N VAL A 161 7.57 10.77 12.14
CA VAL A 161 7.01 11.08 13.46
C VAL A 161 6.78 12.58 13.69
N PRO A 162 7.72 13.49 13.35
CA PRO A 162 7.49 14.93 13.45
C PRO A 162 6.31 15.42 12.60
N VAL A 163 6.13 14.83 11.39
CA VAL A 163 5.01 15.19 10.51
C VAL A 163 3.68 14.79 11.16
N PHE A 164 3.63 13.60 11.75
CA PHE A 164 2.45 13.12 12.49
C PHE A 164 2.16 13.98 13.72
N TRP A 165 3.20 14.47 14.38
CA TRP A 165 3.05 15.36 15.54
C TRP A 165 2.49 16.72 15.14
N ILE A 166 3.01 17.33 14.08
CA ILE A 166 2.46 18.56 13.52
C ILE A 166 1.00 18.35 13.11
N GLY A 167 0.72 17.23 12.41
CA GLY A 167 -0.63 16.84 12.06
C GLY A 167 -1.55 16.68 13.26
N ALA A 168 -1.09 16.12 14.36
CA ALA A 168 -1.89 15.94 15.58
C ALA A 168 -2.22 17.26 16.29
N TYR A 169 -1.45 18.31 16.08
CA TYR A 169 -1.59 19.61 16.74
C TYR A 169 -2.41 20.63 15.91
N SER A 170 -2.62 20.36 14.63
CA SER A 170 -3.37 21.21 13.71
C SER A 170 -4.86 20.95 13.77
#